data_707c139c47d15824012a92ec7895aeda
#
_entry.id   707c139c47d15824012a92ec7895aeda
#
_cell.length_a   1.000
_cell.length_b   1.000
_cell.length_c   1.000
_cell.angle_alpha   90.00
_cell.angle_beta   90.00
_cell.angle_gamma   90.00
#
_symmetry.space_group_name_H-M   'P 1'
#
loop_
_entity.id
_entity.type
_entity.pdbx_description
1 polymer ?
#
loop_
_entity_poly.entity_id
_entity_poly.type
_entity_poly.pdbx_seq_one_letter_code
_entity_poly.pdbx_strand_id
1 'polypeptide(L)'
;MQSLIPDPKSFFAQRGGLHDARIHKMVWDAPDRSMSIEVTDLNANAFGLPEHTGAEPGTLVFRGTEDLVFGCDAFPNDIQRVYDLEIEESDGGKYGCTLFISPSGRLSFKFSSVELITISRT
;
A
#
# COMPACT_ATOMS: atom_id res chain seq x y z
N MET A 1 -1.89 -10.02 13.37
CA MET A 1 -1.37 -8.92 14.18
C MET A 1 -1.64 -7.61 13.48
N GLN A 2 -2.06 -6.61 14.23
CA GLN A 2 -2.35 -5.27 13.70
C GLN A 2 -1.50 -4.26 14.45
N SER A 3 -0.82 -3.38 13.73
CA SER A 3 0.05 -2.38 14.34
C SER A 3 0.01 -1.06 13.59
N LEU A 4 0.05 0.04 14.33
CA LEU A 4 0.16 1.36 13.76
C LEU A 4 1.55 1.55 13.16
N ILE A 5 1.60 2.17 11.98
CA ILE A 5 2.86 2.57 11.36
C ILE A 5 3.16 4.01 11.80
N PRO A 6 4.13 4.22 12.70
CA PRO A 6 4.35 5.56 13.27
C PRO A 6 4.96 6.55 12.29
N ASP A 7 5.75 6.06 11.33
CA ASP A 7 6.38 6.91 10.30
C ASP A 7 6.10 6.32 8.92
N PRO A 8 4.96 6.68 8.31
CA PRO A 8 4.58 6.12 7.02
C PRO A 8 5.61 6.36 5.91
N LYS A 9 6.17 7.55 5.84
CA LYS A 9 7.13 7.88 4.79
C LYS A 9 8.36 6.97 4.86
N SER A 10 8.91 6.80 6.04
CA SER A 10 10.07 5.93 6.26
C SER A 10 9.73 4.46 6.02
N PHE A 11 8.57 4.03 6.50
CA PHE A 11 8.13 2.64 6.33
C PHE A 11 8.12 2.21 4.87
N PHE A 12 7.49 3.00 4.01
CA PHE A 12 7.39 2.67 2.58
C PHE A 12 8.72 2.90 1.85
N ALA A 13 9.49 3.92 2.23
CA ALA A 13 10.80 4.16 1.63
C ALA A 13 11.75 2.99 1.88
N GLN A 14 11.75 2.43 3.08
CA GLN A 14 12.59 1.29 3.42
C GLN A 14 12.23 0.04 2.64
N ARG A 15 11.00 -0.03 2.14
CA ARG A 15 10.49 -1.16 1.35
C ARG A 15 10.43 -0.84 -0.15
N GLY A 16 11.15 0.20 -0.58
CA GLY A 16 11.20 0.58 -1.99
C GLY A 16 9.85 0.93 -2.59
N GLY A 17 8.93 1.51 -1.79
CA GLY A 17 7.58 1.82 -2.24
C GLY A 17 6.76 0.59 -2.58
N LEU A 18 7.07 -0.55 -1.99
CA LEU A 18 6.44 -1.85 -2.25
C LEU A 18 6.54 -2.31 -3.71
N HIS A 19 7.59 -1.86 -4.41
CA HIS A 19 7.79 -2.19 -5.82
C HIS A 19 7.70 -3.69 -6.09
N ASP A 20 6.96 -4.07 -7.12
CA ASP A 20 6.68 -5.45 -7.56
C ASP A 20 5.74 -6.25 -6.66
N ALA A 21 5.25 -5.70 -5.55
CA ALA A 21 4.24 -6.39 -4.75
C ALA A 21 2.96 -6.56 -5.58
N ARG A 22 2.38 -7.76 -5.55
CA ARG A 22 1.09 -7.98 -6.20
C ARG A 22 -0.02 -7.43 -5.34
N ILE A 23 -0.93 -6.69 -5.96
CA ILE A 23 -2.12 -6.20 -5.29
C ILE A 23 -3.17 -7.30 -5.38
N HIS A 24 -3.57 -7.82 -4.22
CA HIS A 24 -4.59 -8.84 -4.16
C HIS A 24 -5.98 -8.23 -4.07
N LYS A 25 -6.11 -7.15 -3.30
CA LYS A 25 -7.43 -6.60 -3.00
C LYS A 25 -7.30 -5.17 -2.53
N MET A 26 -8.23 -4.33 -2.96
CA MET A 26 -8.38 -2.97 -2.49
C MET A 26 -9.82 -2.75 -2.07
N VAL A 27 -10.03 -2.20 -0.88
CA VAL A 27 -11.37 -1.93 -0.36
C VAL A 27 -11.46 -0.50 0.14
N TRP A 28 -12.34 0.26 -0.48
CA TRP A 28 -12.67 1.60 -0.01
C TRP A 28 -13.96 1.52 0.81
N ASP A 29 -13.85 1.84 2.08
CA ASP A 29 -14.99 1.89 2.99
C ASP A 29 -15.31 3.35 3.26
N ALA A 30 -16.29 3.90 2.54
CA ALA A 30 -16.60 5.31 2.61
C ALA A 30 -17.11 5.76 3.99
N PRO A 31 -18.06 5.04 4.63
CA PRO A 31 -18.49 5.41 5.98
C PRO A 31 -17.39 5.39 7.02
N ASP A 32 -16.46 4.45 6.92
CA ASP A 32 -15.32 4.33 7.84
C ASP A 32 -14.17 5.25 7.46
N ARG A 33 -14.22 5.86 6.29
CA ARG A 33 -13.16 6.69 5.72
C ARG A 33 -11.83 5.96 5.71
N SER A 34 -11.86 4.72 5.23
CA SER A 34 -10.66 3.88 5.14
C SER A 34 -10.45 3.32 3.75
N MET A 35 -9.19 3.09 3.42
CA MET A 35 -8.75 2.39 2.22
C MET A 35 -7.83 1.26 2.66
N SER A 36 -8.21 0.03 2.34
CA SER A 36 -7.40 -1.15 2.64
C SER A 36 -6.76 -1.65 1.35
N ILE A 37 -5.47 -1.91 1.40
CA ILE A 37 -4.72 -2.44 0.26
C ILE A 37 -4.00 -3.69 0.73
N GLU A 38 -4.41 -4.83 0.18
CA GLU A 38 -3.80 -6.13 0.51
C GLU A 38 -2.79 -6.50 -0.56
N VAL A 39 -1.56 -6.75 -0.15
CA VAL A 39 -0.47 -7.13 -1.03
C VAL A 39 0.07 -8.51 -0.65
N THR A 40 0.63 -9.20 -1.63
CA THR A 40 1.12 -10.57 -1.42
C THR A 40 2.49 -10.62 -0.77
N ASP A 41 3.29 -9.56 -0.88
CA ASP A 41 4.63 -9.54 -0.32
C ASP A 41 5.09 -8.09 -0.04
N LEU A 42 5.17 -7.74 1.23
CA LEU A 42 5.69 -6.44 1.67
C LEU A 42 7.18 -6.27 1.32
N ASN A 43 7.87 -7.36 1.08
CA ASN A 43 9.31 -7.38 0.78
C ASN A 43 9.59 -7.69 -0.69
N ALA A 44 8.61 -7.55 -1.58
CA ALA A 44 8.76 -7.88 -3.00
C ALA A 44 9.89 -7.09 -3.67
N ASN A 45 10.16 -5.86 -3.20
CA ASN A 45 11.25 -5.05 -3.69
C ASN A 45 12.62 -5.74 -3.55
N ALA A 46 12.77 -6.61 -2.56
CA ALA A 46 14.01 -7.36 -2.32
C ALA A 46 14.02 -8.75 -2.96
N PHE A 47 12.98 -9.11 -3.72
CA PHE A 47 12.85 -10.43 -4.32
C PHE A 47 14.06 -10.75 -5.20
N GLY A 48 14.65 -11.92 -4.98
CA GLY A 48 15.86 -12.35 -5.69
C GLY A 48 17.15 -11.84 -5.06
N LEU A 49 17.09 -11.00 -4.05
CA LEU A 49 18.25 -10.50 -3.33
C LEU A 49 18.46 -11.28 -2.03
N PRO A 50 19.70 -11.30 -1.49
CA PRO A 50 19.96 -12.00 -0.23
C PRO A 50 19.13 -11.48 0.96
N GLU A 51 18.69 -10.23 0.92
CA GLU A 51 17.88 -9.62 1.98
C GLU A 51 16.46 -10.16 2.03
N HIS A 52 15.99 -10.80 0.95
CA HIS A 52 14.63 -11.31 0.89
C HIS A 52 14.53 -12.62 1.67
N THR A 53 13.83 -12.59 2.78
CA THR A 53 13.70 -13.73 3.70
C THR A 53 12.41 -14.53 3.50
N GLY A 54 11.70 -14.30 2.40
CA GLY A 54 10.44 -14.95 2.09
C GLY A 54 9.31 -13.94 1.92
N ALA A 55 8.22 -14.39 1.33
CA ALA A 55 7.06 -13.53 1.11
C ALA A 55 6.37 -13.20 2.42
N GLU A 56 6.03 -11.94 2.61
CA GLU A 56 5.30 -11.46 3.78
C GLU A 56 4.01 -10.75 3.32
N PRO A 57 2.88 -11.46 3.25
CA PRO A 57 1.62 -10.82 2.91
C PRO A 57 1.18 -9.85 4.00
N GLY A 58 0.55 -8.77 3.59
CA GLY A 58 0.06 -7.79 4.54
C GLY A 58 -1.05 -6.95 3.97
N THR A 59 -1.84 -6.36 4.85
CA THR A 59 -2.89 -5.41 4.51
C THR A 59 -2.56 -4.08 5.15
N LEU A 60 -2.54 -3.04 4.32
CA LEU A 60 -2.35 -1.67 4.76
C LEU A 60 -3.72 -1.02 4.88
N VAL A 61 -4.05 -0.51 6.07
CA VAL A 61 -5.32 0.16 6.31
C VAL A 61 -5.05 1.63 6.55
N PHE A 62 -5.37 2.45 5.55
CA PHE A 62 -5.25 3.91 5.64
C PHE A 62 -6.54 4.47 6.22
N ARG A 63 -6.44 5.27 7.27
CA ARG A 63 -7.59 5.85 7.96
C ARG A 63 -7.63 7.34 7.82
N GLY A 64 -8.85 7.90 7.87
CA GLY A 64 -9.07 9.32 7.67
C GLY A 64 -8.82 9.73 6.22
N THR A 65 -9.23 8.87 5.29
CA THR A 65 -9.00 9.13 3.86
C THR A 65 -9.90 10.24 3.34
N GLU A 66 -9.33 11.07 2.47
CA GLU A 66 -10.06 12.10 1.76
C GLU A 66 -9.39 12.37 0.41
N ASP A 67 -10.09 13.05 -0.47
CA ASP A 67 -9.60 13.41 -1.82
C ASP A 67 -9.15 12.20 -2.63
N LEU A 68 -9.92 11.13 -2.57
CA LEU A 68 -9.59 9.87 -3.22
C LEU A 68 -9.86 9.93 -4.71
N VAL A 69 -8.83 9.66 -5.51
CA VAL A 69 -8.90 9.60 -6.97
C VAL A 69 -8.32 8.26 -7.43
N PHE A 70 -9.09 7.52 -8.19
CA PHE A 70 -8.65 6.23 -8.71
C PHE A 70 -8.93 6.12 -10.21
N GLY A 71 -7.91 5.72 -10.96
CA GLY A 71 -8.05 5.40 -12.38
C GLY A 71 -7.19 4.20 -12.72
N CYS A 72 -7.77 3.23 -13.40
CA CYS A 72 -7.06 2.01 -13.75
C CYS A 72 -7.68 1.37 -15.00
N ASP A 73 -6.83 1.04 -15.98
CA ASP A 73 -7.23 0.34 -17.20
C ASP A 73 -6.91 -1.15 -17.09
N ALA A 74 -7.25 -1.75 -15.95
CA ALA A 74 -7.01 -3.16 -15.71
C ALA A 74 -7.93 -4.03 -16.55
N PHE A 75 -7.39 -5.11 -17.12
CA PHE A 75 -8.13 -6.10 -17.88
C PHE A 75 -8.37 -7.33 -17.01
N PRO A 76 -9.44 -8.11 -17.28
CA PRO A 76 -9.62 -9.39 -16.60
C PRO A 76 -8.37 -10.26 -16.76
N ASN A 77 -7.95 -10.91 -15.70
CA ASN A 77 -6.79 -11.80 -15.64
C ASN A 77 -5.44 -11.09 -15.60
N ASP A 78 -5.40 -9.77 -15.65
CA ASP A 78 -4.14 -9.05 -15.46
C ASP A 78 -3.71 -9.11 -14.00
N ILE A 79 -2.41 -9.33 -13.82
CA ILE A 79 -1.82 -9.24 -12.48
C ILE A 79 -1.47 -7.79 -12.25
N GLN A 80 -2.08 -7.20 -11.22
CA GLN A 80 -1.81 -5.83 -10.84
C GLN A 80 -0.70 -5.82 -9.79
N ARG A 81 0.34 -5.04 -10.05
CA ARG A 81 1.49 -4.90 -9.16
C ARG A 81 1.69 -3.45 -8.78
N VAL A 82 2.26 -3.23 -7.61
CA VAL A 82 2.70 -1.90 -7.22
C VAL A 82 3.93 -1.55 -8.06
N TYR A 83 3.85 -0.46 -8.82
CA TYR A 83 5.03 0.09 -9.47
C TYR A 83 5.81 0.93 -8.47
N ASP A 84 5.11 1.80 -7.74
CA ASP A 84 5.69 2.63 -6.70
C ASP A 84 4.58 3.12 -5.76
N LEU A 85 4.92 3.39 -4.52
CA LEU A 85 4.03 3.99 -3.54
C LEU A 85 4.79 5.12 -2.86
N GLU A 86 4.32 6.34 -3.05
CA GLU A 86 4.95 7.53 -2.53
C GLU A 86 4.12 8.13 -1.40
N ILE A 87 4.78 8.50 -0.32
CA ILE A 87 4.14 9.17 0.81
C ILE A 87 4.75 10.56 0.93
N GLU A 88 3.88 11.57 1.03
CA GLU A 88 4.28 12.94 1.26
C GLU A 88 3.63 13.47 2.53
N GLU A 89 4.33 14.30 3.25
CA GLU A 89 3.75 15.01 4.38
C GLU A 89 2.90 16.17 3.87
N SER A 90 1.73 16.35 4.49
CA SER A 90 0.77 17.39 4.14
C SER A 90 0.46 18.22 5.38
N ASP A 91 -0.23 19.34 5.18
CA ASP A 91 -0.58 20.25 6.27
C ASP A 91 -1.54 19.58 7.26
N GLY A 92 -1.47 20.00 8.52
CA GLY A 92 -2.37 19.54 9.56
C GLY A 92 -2.11 18.13 10.08
N GLY A 93 -0.88 17.62 9.94
CA GLY A 93 -0.51 16.29 10.41
C GLY A 93 -1.01 15.17 9.54
N LYS A 94 -1.43 15.48 8.32
CA LYS A 94 -1.89 14.49 7.35
C LYS A 94 -0.79 14.11 6.39
N TYR A 95 -1.02 13.03 5.64
CA TYR A 95 -0.11 12.54 4.62
C TYR A 95 -0.85 12.42 3.29
N GLY A 96 -0.11 12.56 2.21
CA GLY A 96 -0.60 12.21 0.88
C GLY A 96 -0.01 10.87 0.45
N CYS A 97 -0.81 10.03 -0.17
CA CYS A 97 -0.37 8.76 -0.73
C CYS A 97 -0.66 8.75 -2.23
N THR A 98 0.34 8.37 -3.02
CA THR A 98 0.15 8.10 -4.44
C THR A 98 0.67 6.71 -4.72
N LEU A 99 -0.22 5.83 -5.15
CA LEU A 99 0.09 4.46 -5.54
C LEU A 99 0.04 4.36 -7.05
N PHE A 100 1.18 4.02 -7.65
CA PHE A 100 1.27 3.75 -9.08
C PHE A 100 1.16 2.25 -9.30
N ILE A 101 0.27 1.85 -10.20
CA ILE A 101 -0.06 0.45 -10.44
C ILE A 101 0.42 0.06 -11.83
N SER A 102 1.12 -1.07 -11.93
CA SER A 102 1.56 -1.64 -13.21
C SER A 102 0.65 -2.82 -13.57
N PRO A 103 0.19 -2.98 -14.80
CA PRO A 103 0.62 -2.26 -16.01
C PRO A 103 0.01 -0.88 -16.18
N SER A 104 -1.08 -0.56 -15.50
CA SER A 104 -1.74 0.73 -15.63
C SER A 104 -2.58 1.03 -14.41
N GLY A 105 -2.46 2.24 -13.89
CA GLY A 105 -3.33 2.68 -12.82
C GLY A 105 -2.65 3.61 -11.84
N ARG A 106 -3.50 4.37 -11.15
CA ARG A 106 -3.03 5.32 -10.15
C ARG A 106 -4.14 5.53 -9.13
N LEU A 107 -3.77 5.45 -7.86
CA LEU A 107 -4.64 5.77 -6.74
C LEU A 107 -3.97 6.85 -5.91
N SER A 108 -4.68 7.92 -5.63
CA SER A 108 -4.16 8.96 -4.75
C SER A 108 -5.21 9.36 -3.73
N PHE A 109 -4.77 9.67 -2.52
CA PHE A 109 -5.64 10.12 -1.45
C PHE A 109 -4.81 10.74 -0.33
N LYS A 110 -5.48 11.46 0.56
CA LYS A 110 -4.89 11.93 1.81
C LYS A 110 -5.36 11.02 2.94
N PHE A 111 -4.54 10.87 3.97
CA PHE A 111 -4.89 10.05 5.13
C PHE A 111 -4.25 10.60 6.41
N SER A 112 -4.78 10.18 7.54
CA SER A 112 -4.30 10.61 8.87
C SER A 112 -3.37 9.60 9.50
N SER A 113 -3.66 8.31 9.33
CA SER A 113 -2.85 7.22 9.89
C SER A 113 -2.94 6.00 9.01
N VAL A 114 -1.98 5.09 9.16
CA VAL A 114 -1.98 3.82 8.46
C VAL A 114 -1.57 2.72 9.43
N GLU A 115 -2.25 1.59 9.32
CA GLU A 115 -2.00 0.39 10.13
C GLU A 115 -1.60 -0.75 9.22
N LEU A 116 -0.74 -1.61 9.73
CA LEU A 116 -0.35 -2.84 9.06
C LEU A 116 -0.99 -4.03 9.75
N ILE A 117 -1.67 -4.84 8.95
CA ILE A 117 -2.23 -6.12 9.41
C ILE A 117 -1.44 -7.23 8.73
N THR A 118 -0.79 -8.08 9.53
CA THR A 118 -0.08 -9.24 9.01
C THR A 118 -0.73 -10.51 9.53
N ILE A 119 -0.65 -11.55 8.73
CA ILE A 119 -1.14 -12.87 9.10
C ILE A 119 0.06 -13.68 9.58
N SER A 120 -0.01 -14.13 10.84
CA SER A 120 1.00 -15.02 11.38
C SER A 120 0.83 -16.39 10.74
N ARG A 121 1.88 -16.89 10.11
CA ARG A 121 1.92 -18.26 9.61
C ARG A 121 2.64 -19.14 10.64
N THR A 122 1.92 -20.07 11.17
CA THR A 122 2.47 -21.08 12.06
C THR A 122 2.72 -22.36 11.29
#